data_a0bee37716bdfa5b51eedc86575102e9
#
_entry.id   a0bee37716bdfa5b51eedc86575102e9
#
_cell.length_a   1.000
_cell.length_b   1.000
_cell.length_c   1.000
_cell.angle_alpha   90.00
_cell.angle_beta   90.00
_cell.angle_gamma   90.00
#
_symmetry.space_group_name_H-M   'P 1'
#
loop_
_entity.id
_entity.type
_entity.pdbx_description
1 polymer ?
#
loop_
_entity_poly.entity_id
_entity_poly.type
_entity_poly.pdbx_seq_one_letter_code
_entity_poly.pdbx_strand_id
1 'polypeptide(L)'
;MDKKILSLFAKIGSQLLNSSILSLMLTTTVLAAYTPPKNPSRPSGPISSNSTRNGVCSDIAEAPLTPLAPMSHFGQTVSQQPIFAWFVPETKTYPMEFSLYEYSANGKGKEIKSIDLSSKPGIMTFSIPKDEFKFSVGKKYIWQIALLCDTNNPAKDLYVEAVIEVVPMPNYLGNQIAQTTTSIQKSQIYAREGFWYDAFTEISKPSHNKQFNLSLIKKLGDLETNAAIYSSPQLKISLQNLAL
;
A
#
# COMPACT_ATOMS: atom_id res chain seq x y z
N MET A 1 -74.08 31.19 -7.36
CA MET A 1 -72.72 30.72 -7.02
C MET A 1 -71.99 30.48 -8.32
N ASP A 2 -71.01 31.33 -8.59
CA ASP A 2 -70.47 31.56 -9.96
C ASP A 2 -69.56 30.39 -10.41
N LYS A 3 -69.83 29.86 -11.60
CA LYS A 3 -69.03 28.83 -12.26
C LYS A 3 -67.57 29.26 -12.50
N LYS A 4 -67.24 30.52 -12.37
CA LYS A 4 -65.88 31.07 -12.50
C LYS A 4 -64.98 30.76 -11.30
N ILE A 5 -65.54 30.53 -10.12
CA ILE A 5 -64.76 30.24 -8.90
C ILE A 5 -64.29 28.80 -8.90
N LEU A 6 -65.10 27.86 -9.45
CA LEU A 6 -64.73 26.44 -9.51
C LEU A 6 -63.57 26.15 -10.49
N SER A 7 -63.41 26.98 -11.54
CA SER A 7 -62.32 26.80 -12.52
C SER A 7 -60.97 27.31 -12.03
N LEU A 8 -60.98 28.17 -11.02
CA LEU A 8 -59.72 28.70 -10.45
C LEU A 8 -59.04 27.73 -9.50
N PHE A 9 -59.86 26.91 -8.78
CA PHE A 9 -59.29 25.92 -7.88
C PHE A 9 -58.79 24.66 -8.59
N ALA A 10 -59.27 24.34 -9.78
CA ALA A 10 -58.79 23.22 -10.57
C ALA A 10 -57.45 23.51 -11.27
N LYS A 11 -57.03 24.77 -11.40
CA LYS A 11 -55.77 25.17 -12.05
C LYS A 11 -54.61 25.27 -11.05
N ILE A 12 -54.89 25.42 -9.75
CA ILE A 12 -53.84 25.53 -8.70
C ILE A 12 -53.39 24.14 -8.22
N GLY A 13 -54.22 23.08 -8.42
CA GLY A 13 -53.91 21.70 -7.98
C GLY A 13 -52.94 20.92 -8.88
N SER A 14 -52.65 21.39 -10.11
CA SER A 14 -51.85 20.60 -11.06
C SER A 14 -50.39 21.08 -11.21
N GLN A 15 -49.96 22.09 -10.48
CA GLN A 15 -48.60 22.63 -10.59
C GLN A 15 -47.68 22.23 -9.41
N LEU A 16 -48.16 21.48 -8.42
CA LEU A 16 -47.37 21.10 -7.24
C LEU A 16 -46.89 19.64 -7.23
N LEU A 17 -46.99 18.91 -8.33
CA LEU A 17 -46.58 17.50 -8.38
C LEU A 17 -45.36 17.22 -9.29
N ASN A 18 -44.59 18.24 -9.66
CA ASN A 18 -43.28 18.09 -10.27
C ASN A 18 -42.18 18.53 -9.32
N SER A 19 -42.25 18.10 -8.07
CA SER A 19 -41.11 18.10 -7.17
C SER A 19 -40.22 16.93 -7.60
N SER A 20 -39.36 17.19 -8.59
CA SER A 20 -38.24 16.32 -8.93
C SER A 20 -37.46 16.08 -7.65
N ILE A 21 -37.66 14.92 -7.04
CA ILE A 21 -36.74 14.36 -6.06
C ILE A 21 -35.44 14.12 -6.82
N LEU A 22 -34.61 15.15 -6.88
CA LEU A 22 -33.21 15.02 -7.25
C LEU A 22 -32.58 14.24 -6.10
N SER A 23 -32.69 12.90 -6.16
CA SER A 23 -31.95 11.98 -5.30
C SER A 23 -30.48 12.24 -5.54
N LEU A 24 -29.90 13.09 -4.68
CA LEU A 24 -28.47 13.27 -4.58
C LEU A 24 -27.90 11.90 -4.15
N MET A 25 -27.56 11.08 -5.14
CA MET A 25 -26.78 9.87 -4.92
C MET A 25 -25.44 10.36 -4.35
N LEU A 26 -25.35 10.48 -3.01
CA LEU A 26 -24.09 10.51 -2.34
C LEU A 26 -23.43 9.18 -2.65
N THR A 27 -22.62 9.15 -3.69
CA THR A 27 -21.66 8.08 -3.88
C THR A 27 -20.65 8.24 -2.75
N THR A 28 -20.92 7.59 -1.63
CA THR A 28 -19.89 7.34 -0.62
C THR A 28 -18.82 6.55 -1.34
N THR A 29 -17.71 7.19 -1.66
CA THR A 29 -16.50 6.50 -2.09
C THR A 29 -16.09 5.63 -0.90
N VAL A 30 -16.52 4.38 -0.91
CA VAL A 30 -16.03 3.38 0.03
C VAL A 30 -14.54 3.28 -0.24
N LEU A 31 -13.74 3.90 0.62
CA LEU A 31 -12.28 3.77 0.58
C LEU A 31 -11.97 2.27 0.69
N ALA A 32 -11.29 1.74 -0.31
CA ALA A 32 -10.96 0.34 -0.34
C ALA A 32 -10.12 -0.01 0.88
N ALA A 33 -10.67 -0.83 1.72
CA ALA A 33 -9.93 -1.47 2.78
C ALA A 33 -9.07 -2.58 2.16
N TYR A 34 -7.78 -2.59 2.42
CA TYR A 34 -6.97 -3.76 2.15
C TYR A 34 -7.48 -4.93 2.99
N THR A 35 -7.66 -6.07 2.35
CA THR A 35 -8.08 -7.32 3.00
C THR A 35 -6.99 -8.35 2.77
N PRO A 36 -6.39 -8.93 3.82
CA PRO A 36 -5.42 -10.01 3.66
C PRO A 36 -5.99 -11.18 2.86
N PRO A 37 -5.15 -11.97 2.16
CA PRO A 37 -5.58 -13.19 1.50
C PRO A 37 -6.36 -14.11 2.44
N LYS A 38 -7.29 -14.92 1.93
CA LYS A 38 -8.16 -15.80 2.76
C LYS A 38 -7.40 -16.75 3.67
N ASN A 39 -6.21 -17.20 3.24
CA ASN A 39 -5.32 -18.06 4.03
C ASN A 39 -3.93 -17.42 4.05
N PRO A 40 -3.72 -16.38 4.87
CA PRO A 40 -2.47 -15.65 4.88
C PRO A 40 -1.38 -16.52 5.48
N SER A 41 -0.38 -16.89 4.67
CA SER A 41 0.83 -17.54 5.16
C SER A 41 1.70 -16.53 5.90
N ARG A 42 2.16 -16.89 7.09
CA ARG A 42 3.09 -16.06 7.86
C ARG A 42 4.52 -16.35 7.42
N PRO A 43 5.37 -15.32 7.37
CA PRO A 43 6.80 -15.55 7.19
C PRO A 43 7.36 -16.42 8.34
N SER A 44 8.19 -17.39 8.01
CA SER A 44 8.98 -18.15 8.99
C SER A 44 10.29 -17.40 9.24
N GLY A 45 10.63 -17.19 10.49
CA GLY A 45 11.81 -16.44 10.93
C GLY A 45 11.51 -14.95 11.21
N PRO A 46 12.44 -14.26 11.87
CA PRO A 46 12.29 -12.86 12.14
C PRO A 46 12.37 -12.08 10.83
N ILE A 47 11.28 -11.43 10.45
CA ILE A 47 11.35 -10.31 9.52
C ILE A 47 11.90 -9.17 10.37
N SER A 48 13.20 -8.92 10.23
CA SER A 48 13.87 -7.97 11.09
C SER A 48 13.63 -6.54 10.61
N SER A 49 13.01 -5.75 11.46
CA SER A 49 13.36 -4.34 11.52
C SER A 49 14.45 -4.22 12.60
N ASN A 50 15.70 -4.51 12.27
CA ASN A 50 16.82 -4.21 13.15
C ASN A 50 17.10 -2.71 13.07
N SER A 51 16.24 -1.95 13.72
CA SER A 51 16.60 -0.60 14.06
C SER A 51 17.42 -0.66 15.36
N THR A 52 18.62 -0.10 15.34
CA THR A 52 19.23 0.43 16.55
C THR A 52 18.16 1.18 17.33
N ARG A 53 18.20 1.20 18.62
CA ARG A 53 17.14 1.58 19.60
C ARG A 53 16.03 2.56 19.17
N ASN A 54 16.21 3.37 18.11
CA ASN A 54 15.23 4.34 17.63
C ASN A 54 14.86 4.22 16.14
N GLY A 55 15.52 3.37 15.33
CA GLY A 55 15.19 3.18 13.91
C GLY A 55 15.43 4.43 13.03
N VAL A 56 16.38 5.28 13.41
CA VAL A 56 16.71 6.55 12.78
C VAL A 56 18.21 6.76 12.71
N CYS A 57 18.70 7.37 11.63
CA CYS A 57 20.12 7.74 11.48
C CYS A 57 20.47 9.00 12.27
N SER A 58 19.49 9.84 12.56
CA SER A 58 19.64 11.10 13.28
C SER A 58 18.67 11.20 14.45
N ASP A 59 19.07 11.88 15.51
CA ASP A 59 18.24 12.07 16.71
C ASP A 59 16.99 12.94 16.48
N ILE A 60 16.86 13.54 15.28
CA ILE A 60 15.75 14.42 14.92
C ILE A 60 14.68 13.75 14.09
N ALA A 61 14.87 12.50 13.69
CA ALA A 61 13.84 11.79 12.92
C ALA A 61 12.69 11.33 13.85
N GLU A 62 11.48 11.69 13.52
CA GLU A 62 10.28 11.44 14.33
C GLU A 62 9.69 10.02 14.15
N ALA A 63 10.09 9.31 13.12
CA ALA A 63 9.58 8.00 12.78
C ALA A 63 10.69 7.06 12.28
N PRO A 64 10.56 5.73 12.41
CA PRO A 64 11.55 4.79 11.88
C PRO A 64 11.46 4.63 10.36
N LEU A 65 12.56 4.19 9.73
CA LEU A 65 12.53 3.61 8.39
C LEU A 65 11.46 2.50 8.34
N THR A 66 10.52 2.56 7.41
CA THR A 66 9.33 1.69 7.44
C THR A 66 9.02 1.12 6.08
N PRO A 67 8.93 -0.23 5.91
CA PRO A 67 8.47 -0.83 4.67
C PRO A 67 6.96 -0.61 4.52
N LEU A 68 6.50 -0.20 3.35
CA LEU A 68 5.08 -0.05 3.05
C LEU A 68 4.56 -1.35 2.42
N ALA A 69 4.55 -2.41 3.22
CA ALA A 69 4.16 -3.75 2.81
C ALA A 69 3.59 -4.54 4.00
N PRO A 70 2.77 -5.57 3.77
CA PRO A 70 2.34 -6.47 4.83
C PRO A 70 3.54 -7.12 5.52
N MET A 71 3.55 -7.10 6.86
CA MET A 71 4.57 -7.69 7.72
C MET A 71 4.03 -8.92 8.45
N SER A 72 2.74 -8.95 8.74
CA SER A 72 2.05 -10.04 9.42
C SER A 72 1.82 -11.27 8.54
N HIS A 73 1.93 -11.10 7.22
CA HIS A 73 1.74 -12.16 6.22
C HIS A 73 2.53 -11.85 4.94
N PHE A 74 2.60 -12.82 4.02
CA PHE A 74 3.20 -12.59 2.71
C PHE A 74 2.35 -11.61 1.92
N GLY A 75 2.93 -10.48 1.53
CA GLY A 75 2.30 -9.57 0.58
C GLY A 75 2.24 -10.25 -0.80
N GLN A 76 1.04 -10.39 -1.38
CA GLN A 76 0.89 -11.02 -2.68
C GLN A 76 0.93 -10.03 -3.83
N THR A 77 1.38 -10.52 -4.99
CA THR A 77 1.32 -9.84 -6.29
C THR A 77 1.06 -10.84 -7.42
N VAL A 78 0.34 -10.39 -8.44
CA VAL A 78 0.24 -11.10 -9.73
C VAL A 78 1.23 -10.55 -10.76
N SER A 79 1.91 -9.46 -10.43
CA SER A 79 2.90 -8.81 -11.29
C SER A 79 4.25 -9.50 -11.22
N GLN A 80 4.89 -9.68 -12.38
CA GLN A 80 6.29 -10.09 -12.47
C GLN A 80 7.25 -8.89 -12.42
N GLN A 81 6.70 -7.67 -12.22
CA GLN A 81 7.42 -6.41 -12.06
C GLN A 81 6.72 -5.56 -10.99
N PRO A 82 6.77 -5.99 -9.71
CA PRO A 82 6.13 -5.26 -8.62
C PRO A 82 6.86 -3.93 -8.35
N ILE A 83 6.13 -2.98 -7.76
CA ILE A 83 6.71 -1.79 -7.15
C ILE A 83 6.86 -2.05 -5.64
N PHE A 84 8.05 -1.81 -5.14
CA PHE A 84 8.38 -1.79 -3.71
C PHE A 84 8.27 -0.37 -3.20
N ALA A 85 7.85 -0.20 -1.95
CA ALA A 85 7.69 1.11 -1.34
C ALA A 85 8.11 1.08 0.13
N TRP A 86 8.70 2.18 0.58
CA TRP A 86 9.10 2.40 1.96
C TRP A 86 9.07 3.88 2.32
N PHE A 87 9.01 4.17 3.60
CA PHE A 87 9.09 5.51 4.13
C PHE A 87 10.47 5.78 4.70
N VAL A 88 11.07 6.89 4.30
CA VAL A 88 12.35 7.40 4.81
C VAL A 88 12.08 8.59 5.72
N PRO A 89 12.34 8.47 7.04
CA PRO A 89 12.07 9.53 8.01
C PRO A 89 13.11 10.64 8.00
N GLU A 90 14.29 10.35 7.45
CA GLU A 90 15.44 11.25 7.49
C GLU A 90 15.25 12.47 6.58
N THR A 91 15.66 13.63 7.07
CA THR A 91 15.63 14.88 6.29
C THR A 91 16.85 15.06 5.40
N LYS A 92 17.93 14.33 5.70
CA LYS A 92 19.17 14.31 4.92
C LYS A 92 19.18 13.11 3.98
N THR A 93 19.93 13.24 2.89
CA THR A 93 20.18 12.12 1.97
C THR A 93 21.31 11.26 2.53
N TYR A 94 21.06 9.95 2.58
CA TYR A 94 22.03 8.92 2.93
C TYR A 94 22.21 7.93 1.79
N PRO A 95 23.36 7.27 1.65
CA PRO A 95 23.48 6.08 0.84
C PRO A 95 22.47 5.03 1.30
N MET A 96 21.91 4.32 0.36
CA MET A 96 20.88 3.31 0.60
C MET A 96 21.12 2.12 -0.32
N GLU A 97 20.71 0.92 0.10
CA GLU A 97 20.79 -0.26 -0.70
C GLU A 97 19.41 -0.96 -0.75
N PHE A 98 19.00 -1.35 -1.94
CA PHE A 98 17.89 -2.29 -2.13
C PHE A 98 18.47 -3.67 -2.41
N SER A 99 18.10 -4.67 -1.62
CA SER A 99 18.54 -6.05 -1.84
C SER A 99 17.33 -6.98 -2.02
N LEU A 100 17.48 -7.96 -2.91
CA LEU A 100 16.50 -9.01 -3.16
C LEU A 100 17.11 -10.37 -2.87
N TYR A 101 16.41 -11.19 -2.08
CA TYR A 101 16.82 -12.54 -1.68
C TYR A 101 15.77 -13.57 -2.05
N GLU A 102 16.20 -14.81 -2.28
CA GLU A 102 15.30 -15.95 -2.27
C GLU A 102 14.70 -16.12 -0.86
N TYR A 103 13.41 -16.47 -0.81
CA TYR A 103 12.80 -16.90 0.43
C TYR A 103 12.98 -18.41 0.61
N SER A 104 13.50 -18.84 1.75
CA SER A 104 13.67 -20.25 2.11
C SER A 104 12.88 -20.60 3.37
N ALA A 105 12.75 -21.89 3.67
CA ALA A 105 12.11 -22.36 4.90
C ALA A 105 12.77 -21.82 6.19
N ASN A 106 14.06 -21.49 6.11
CA ASN A 106 14.84 -20.92 7.21
C ASN A 106 14.92 -19.39 7.20
N GLY A 107 14.09 -18.72 6.38
CA GLY A 107 14.08 -17.26 6.21
C GLY A 107 14.86 -16.82 4.98
N LYS A 108 15.76 -15.85 5.14
CA LYS A 108 16.53 -15.24 4.05
C LYS A 108 17.50 -16.24 3.43
N GLY A 109 17.30 -16.52 2.13
CA GLY A 109 18.13 -17.39 1.32
C GLY A 109 19.24 -16.63 0.58
N LYS A 110 19.58 -17.12 -0.63
CA LYS A 110 20.63 -16.53 -1.46
C LYS A 110 20.22 -15.13 -1.93
N GLU A 111 21.17 -14.20 -1.91
CA GLU A 111 21.02 -12.91 -2.56
C GLU A 111 20.91 -13.06 -4.07
N ILE A 112 19.92 -12.41 -4.65
CA ILE A 112 19.65 -12.38 -6.09
C ILE A 112 20.21 -11.10 -6.70
N LYS A 113 19.95 -9.98 -6.02
CA LYS A 113 20.32 -8.63 -6.46
C LYS A 113 20.64 -7.74 -5.27
N SER A 114 21.61 -6.84 -5.46
CA SER A 114 21.84 -5.66 -4.65
C SER A 114 21.99 -4.45 -5.56
N ILE A 115 21.34 -3.32 -5.20
CA ILE A 115 21.26 -2.12 -6.03
C ILE A 115 21.44 -0.90 -5.12
N ASP A 116 22.47 -0.11 -5.44
CA ASP A 116 22.77 1.13 -4.73
C ASP A 116 21.75 2.21 -5.08
N LEU A 117 21.25 2.88 -4.06
CA LEU A 117 20.29 3.98 -4.14
C LEU A 117 20.77 5.17 -3.30
N SER A 118 20.07 6.28 -3.44
CA SER A 118 20.20 7.44 -2.54
C SER A 118 18.86 7.72 -1.91
N SER A 119 18.83 7.87 -0.58
CA SER A 119 17.60 8.16 0.14
C SER A 119 17.05 9.54 -0.17
N LYS A 120 15.72 9.65 -0.15
CA LYS A 120 14.99 10.93 -0.19
C LYS A 120 13.94 10.90 0.91
N PRO A 121 13.72 12.03 1.61
CA PRO A 121 12.67 12.10 2.64
C PRO A 121 11.30 11.72 2.13
N GLY A 122 10.52 11.03 2.95
CA GLY A 122 9.17 10.63 2.62
C GLY A 122 9.06 9.26 1.95
N ILE A 123 8.01 9.06 1.17
CA ILE A 123 7.77 7.77 0.50
C ILE A 123 8.65 7.63 -0.72
N MET A 124 9.45 6.58 -0.74
CA MET A 124 10.22 6.15 -1.89
C MET A 124 9.59 4.91 -2.51
N THR A 125 9.72 4.81 -3.83
CA THR A 125 9.27 3.65 -4.60
C THR A 125 10.38 3.17 -5.52
N PHE A 126 10.45 1.86 -5.74
CA PHE A 126 11.43 1.24 -6.62
C PHE A 126 10.83 0.01 -7.30
N SER A 127 11.26 -0.24 -8.54
CA SER A 127 11.00 -1.48 -9.26
C SER A 127 12.26 -1.89 -9.97
N ILE A 128 12.64 -3.16 -9.88
CA ILE A 128 13.82 -3.67 -10.58
C ILE A 128 13.55 -3.61 -12.09
N PRO A 129 14.47 -3.09 -12.93
CA PRO A 129 14.32 -3.07 -14.39
C PRO A 129 14.03 -4.46 -14.97
N LYS A 130 13.15 -4.52 -15.99
CA LYS A 130 12.70 -5.80 -16.60
C LYS A 130 13.80 -6.64 -17.20
N ASP A 131 14.82 -5.99 -17.71
CA ASP A 131 16.01 -6.58 -18.31
C ASP A 131 17.00 -7.11 -17.28
N GLU A 132 16.90 -6.64 -16.04
CA GLU A 132 17.77 -7.08 -14.95
C GLU A 132 17.20 -8.24 -14.15
N PHE A 133 15.90 -8.26 -13.90
CA PHE A 133 15.25 -9.34 -13.16
C PHE A 133 13.76 -9.41 -13.43
N LYS A 134 13.24 -10.64 -13.53
CA LYS A 134 11.82 -10.93 -13.67
C LYS A 134 11.38 -11.90 -12.59
N PHE A 135 10.41 -11.50 -11.79
CA PHE A 135 9.85 -12.31 -10.73
C PHE A 135 9.09 -13.52 -11.29
N SER A 136 9.29 -14.69 -10.70
CA SER A 136 8.68 -15.94 -11.15
C SER A 136 7.41 -16.26 -10.39
N VAL A 137 6.33 -16.60 -11.10
CA VAL A 137 5.07 -17.05 -10.51
C VAL A 137 5.31 -18.30 -9.66
N GLY A 138 4.68 -18.36 -8.49
CA GLY A 138 4.81 -19.43 -7.50
C GLY A 138 6.04 -19.31 -6.60
N LYS A 139 6.84 -18.25 -6.75
CA LYS A 139 8.03 -18.01 -5.92
C LYS A 139 7.78 -16.92 -4.88
N LYS A 140 8.55 -17.03 -3.80
CA LYS A 140 8.60 -16.05 -2.70
C LYS A 140 9.98 -15.43 -2.64
N TYR A 141 10.02 -14.16 -2.27
CA TYR A 141 11.27 -13.40 -2.16
C TYR A 141 11.23 -12.52 -0.91
N ILE A 142 12.40 -12.23 -0.35
CA ILE A 142 12.57 -11.17 0.64
C ILE A 142 13.19 -9.99 -0.08
N TRP A 143 12.59 -8.82 0.06
CA TRP A 143 13.23 -7.57 -0.30
C TRP A 143 13.61 -6.81 0.95
N GLN A 144 14.75 -6.13 0.91
CA GLN A 144 15.33 -5.39 2.02
C GLN A 144 15.73 -4.01 1.56
N ILE A 145 15.53 -3.03 2.43
CA ILE A 145 16.14 -1.70 2.33
C ILE A 145 17.13 -1.55 3.47
N ALA A 146 18.35 -1.15 3.13
CA ALA A 146 19.37 -0.72 4.07
C ALA A 146 19.57 0.79 3.92
N LEU A 147 19.50 1.55 5.02
CA LEU A 147 19.89 2.96 5.08
C LEU A 147 21.24 3.03 5.77
N LEU A 148 22.27 3.43 5.03
CA LEU A 148 23.66 3.40 5.47
C LEU A 148 23.98 4.71 6.20
N CYS A 149 23.80 4.69 7.51
CA CYS A 149 23.84 5.89 8.35
C CYS A 149 25.26 6.41 8.57
N ASP A 150 26.24 5.53 8.64
CA ASP A 150 27.62 5.86 8.93
C ASP A 150 28.57 4.90 8.21
N THR A 151 29.25 5.38 7.17
CA THR A 151 30.17 4.56 6.34
C THR A 151 31.34 3.94 7.15
N ASN A 152 31.66 4.52 8.31
CA ASN A 152 32.70 4.01 9.18
C ASN A 152 32.17 3.09 10.30
N ASN A 153 30.84 3.01 10.46
CA ASN A 153 30.24 2.20 11.51
C ASN A 153 28.93 1.52 11.00
N PRO A 154 29.03 0.39 10.28
CA PRO A 154 27.88 -0.34 9.76
C PRO A 154 26.89 -0.81 10.85
N ALA A 155 27.31 -0.85 12.13
CA ALA A 155 26.41 -1.18 13.23
C ALA A 155 25.30 -0.13 13.46
N LYS A 156 25.42 1.04 12.84
CA LYS A 156 24.40 2.09 12.86
C LYS A 156 23.41 2.00 11.69
N ASP A 157 23.67 1.14 10.71
CA ASP A 157 22.81 1.00 9.54
C ASP A 157 21.44 0.48 9.94
N LEU A 158 20.43 0.95 9.25
CA LEU A 158 19.05 0.59 9.49
C LEU A 158 18.58 -0.36 8.38
N TYR A 159 17.92 -1.43 8.78
CA TYR A 159 17.41 -2.44 7.86
C TYR A 159 15.92 -2.64 8.07
N VAL A 160 15.18 -2.66 6.96
CA VAL A 160 13.78 -3.08 6.94
C VAL A 160 13.60 -4.06 5.79
N GLU A 161 12.76 -5.07 6.01
CA GLU A 161 12.50 -6.09 4.99
C GLU A 161 11.05 -6.54 5.02
N ALA A 162 10.55 -7.04 3.88
CA ALA A 162 9.26 -7.67 3.80
C ALA A 162 9.29 -8.81 2.78
N VAL A 163 8.29 -9.69 2.86
CA VAL A 163 8.17 -10.84 1.95
C VAL A 163 7.13 -10.57 0.88
N ILE A 164 7.49 -10.89 -0.35
CA ILE A 164 6.59 -10.87 -1.50
C ILE A 164 6.40 -12.28 -2.05
N GLU A 165 5.14 -12.66 -2.32
CA GLU A 165 4.78 -13.90 -3.00
C GLU A 165 4.17 -13.58 -4.36
N VAL A 166 4.74 -14.13 -5.42
CA VAL A 166 4.21 -13.99 -6.78
C VAL A 166 3.25 -15.12 -7.07
N VAL A 167 1.99 -14.81 -7.25
CA VAL A 167 0.94 -15.82 -7.48
C VAL A 167 0.38 -15.71 -8.91
N PRO A 168 -0.21 -16.78 -9.45
CA PRO A 168 -0.87 -16.69 -10.75
C PRO A 168 -2.08 -15.76 -10.68
N MET A 169 -2.34 -15.00 -11.75
CA MET A 169 -3.52 -14.16 -11.89
C MET A 169 -4.79 -15.04 -11.91
N PRO A 170 -5.72 -14.90 -10.95
CA PRO A 170 -6.99 -15.61 -11.03
C PRO A 170 -7.82 -15.13 -12.22
N ASN A 171 -8.45 -16.04 -12.96
CA ASN A 171 -9.23 -15.70 -14.15
C ASN A 171 -10.31 -14.64 -13.88
N TYR A 172 -11.05 -14.78 -12.77
CA TYR A 172 -12.08 -13.82 -12.40
C TYR A 172 -11.54 -12.42 -12.18
N LEU A 173 -10.37 -12.34 -11.54
CA LEU A 173 -9.69 -11.07 -11.24
C LEU A 173 -9.17 -10.44 -12.54
N GLY A 174 -8.55 -11.21 -13.42
CA GLY A 174 -8.09 -10.75 -14.73
C GLY A 174 -9.21 -10.12 -15.54
N ASN A 175 -10.38 -10.78 -15.60
CA ASN A 175 -11.57 -10.27 -16.29
C ASN A 175 -12.08 -8.96 -15.65
N GLN A 176 -12.15 -8.89 -14.32
CA GLN A 176 -12.59 -7.70 -13.61
C GLN A 176 -11.66 -6.50 -13.83
N ILE A 177 -10.35 -6.73 -13.76
CA ILE A 177 -9.34 -5.70 -14.02
C ILE A 177 -9.39 -5.21 -15.47
N ALA A 178 -9.56 -6.12 -16.44
CA ALA A 178 -9.65 -5.75 -17.85
C ALA A 178 -10.87 -4.86 -18.17
N GLN A 179 -11.97 -5.03 -17.44
CA GLN A 179 -13.18 -4.21 -17.58
C GLN A 179 -13.11 -2.89 -16.81
N THR A 180 -12.07 -2.69 -15.98
CA THR A 180 -11.93 -1.52 -15.13
C THR A 180 -11.01 -0.49 -15.78
N THR A 181 -11.47 0.75 -15.91
CA THR A 181 -10.76 1.80 -16.66
C THR A 181 -9.84 2.65 -15.79
N THR A 182 -10.19 2.88 -14.52
CA THR A 182 -9.41 3.77 -13.64
C THR A 182 -8.47 3.00 -12.73
N SER A 183 -7.27 3.53 -12.52
CA SER A 183 -6.30 2.92 -11.60
C SER A 183 -6.77 2.92 -10.15
N ILE A 184 -7.57 3.90 -9.74
CA ILE A 184 -8.18 3.91 -8.39
C ILE A 184 -9.07 2.68 -8.21
N GLN A 185 -9.97 2.41 -9.15
CA GLN A 185 -10.84 1.22 -9.09
C GLN A 185 -10.04 -0.08 -9.17
N LYS A 186 -9.00 -0.15 -10.02
CA LYS A 186 -8.09 -1.31 -10.08
C LYS A 186 -7.39 -1.53 -8.73
N SER A 187 -6.86 -0.47 -8.13
CA SER A 187 -6.24 -0.54 -6.80
C SER A 187 -7.23 -1.06 -5.75
N GLN A 188 -8.49 -0.59 -5.77
CA GLN A 188 -9.52 -1.05 -4.85
C GLN A 188 -9.82 -2.54 -5.01
N ILE A 189 -9.89 -3.02 -6.25
CA ILE A 189 -10.10 -4.43 -6.55
C ILE A 189 -8.94 -5.26 -6.02
N TYR A 190 -7.70 -4.90 -6.36
CA TYR A 190 -6.51 -5.60 -5.88
C TYR A 190 -6.41 -5.60 -4.36
N ALA A 191 -6.66 -4.46 -3.70
CA ALA A 191 -6.61 -4.34 -2.25
C ALA A 191 -7.64 -5.26 -1.56
N ARG A 192 -8.86 -5.31 -2.06
CA ARG A 192 -9.92 -6.18 -1.54
C ARG A 192 -9.60 -7.66 -1.71
N GLU A 193 -8.94 -8.02 -2.81
CA GLU A 193 -8.59 -9.40 -3.14
C GLU A 193 -7.23 -9.85 -2.53
N GLY A 194 -6.56 -8.98 -1.76
CA GLY A 194 -5.33 -9.31 -1.04
C GLY A 194 -4.03 -9.08 -1.80
N PHE A 195 -4.08 -8.46 -2.99
CA PHE A 195 -2.91 -8.18 -3.83
C PHE A 195 -2.33 -6.82 -3.49
N TRP A 196 -1.60 -6.74 -2.38
CA TRP A 196 -1.05 -5.49 -1.85
C TRP A 196 -0.19 -4.73 -2.86
N TYR A 197 0.80 -5.43 -3.45
CA TYR A 197 1.77 -4.77 -4.34
C TYR A 197 1.11 -4.27 -5.64
N ASP A 198 0.12 -5.00 -6.17
CA ASP A 198 -0.64 -4.55 -7.34
C ASP A 198 -1.54 -3.36 -7.00
N ALA A 199 -2.18 -3.38 -5.83
CA ALA A 199 -2.98 -2.26 -5.35
C ALA A 199 -2.12 -1.01 -5.19
N PHE A 200 -0.93 -1.14 -4.58
CA PHE A 200 0.00 -0.05 -4.41
C PHE A 200 0.56 0.44 -5.76
N THR A 201 0.89 -0.47 -6.68
CA THR A 201 1.35 -0.13 -8.03
C THR A 201 0.33 0.74 -8.77
N GLU A 202 -0.95 0.41 -8.69
CA GLU A 202 -2.00 1.18 -9.37
C GLU A 202 -2.10 2.61 -8.83
N ILE A 203 -1.94 2.83 -7.54
CA ILE A 203 -2.02 4.17 -6.94
C ILE A 203 -0.72 4.97 -7.01
N SER A 204 0.42 4.32 -7.28
CA SER A 204 1.72 4.99 -7.38
C SER A 204 1.93 5.68 -8.73
N LYS A 205 1.00 5.54 -9.68
CA LYS A 205 1.06 6.18 -10.99
C LYS A 205 0.90 7.72 -10.84
N PRO A 206 1.63 8.54 -11.61
CA PRO A 206 1.71 10.00 -11.42
C PRO A 206 0.39 10.76 -11.46
N SER A 207 -0.67 10.15 -11.98
CA SER A 207 -1.99 10.77 -12.17
C SER A 207 -2.90 10.73 -10.94
N HIS A 208 -2.43 10.27 -9.76
CA HIS A 208 -3.31 9.94 -8.64
C HIS A 208 -3.23 10.89 -7.46
N ASN A 209 -4.40 11.01 -6.78
CA ASN A 209 -4.57 11.84 -5.61
C ASN A 209 -3.77 11.26 -4.42
N LYS A 210 -2.84 12.06 -3.89
CA LYS A 210 -2.03 11.74 -2.71
C LYS A 210 -2.86 11.22 -1.52
N GLN A 211 -4.07 11.76 -1.34
CA GLN A 211 -4.95 11.38 -0.23
C GLN A 211 -5.47 9.94 -0.31
N PHE A 212 -5.64 9.41 -1.53
CA PHE A 212 -6.03 8.00 -1.71
C PHE A 212 -4.90 7.04 -1.33
N ASN A 213 -3.66 7.39 -1.71
CA ASN A 213 -2.47 6.61 -1.36
C ASN A 213 -2.33 6.49 0.17
N LEU A 214 -2.52 7.60 0.87
CA LEU A 214 -2.48 7.64 2.33
C LEU A 214 -3.56 6.77 2.98
N SER A 215 -4.76 6.70 2.42
CA SER A 215 -5.84 5.88 2.97
C SER A 215 -5.55 4.38 2.88
N LEU A 216 -4.92 3.92 1.80
CA LEU A 216 -4.50 2.52 1.65
C LEU A 216 -3.39 2.17 2.65
N ILE A 217 -2.39 3.03 2.79
CA ILE A 217 -1.28 2.86 3.75
C ILE A 217 -1.80 2.84 5.18
N LYS A 218 -2.73 3.75 5.51
CA LYS A 218 -3.36 3.78 6.83
C LYS A 218 -4.07 2.46 7.15
N LYS A 219 -4.80 1.91 6.18
CA LYS A 219 -5.48 0.61 6.36
C LYS A 219 -4.51 -0.54 6.59
N LEU A 220 -3.37 -0.55 5.90
CA LEU A 220 -2.31 -1.50 6.20
C LEU A 220 -1.84 -1.34 7.65
N GLY A 221 -1.54 -0.11 8.09
CA GLY A 221 -1.13 0.16 9.46
C GLY A 221 -2.14 -0.30 10.50
N ASP A 222 -3.43 -0.09 10.27
CA ASP A 222 -4.50 -0.56 11.16
C ASP A 222 -4.51 -2.10 11.26
N LEU A 223 -4.23 -2.81 10.17
CA LEU A 223 -4.15 -4.29 10.17
C LEU A 223 -2.90 -4.81 10.88
N GLU A 224 -1.76 -4.21 10.62
CA GLU A 224 -0.48 -4.61 11.22
C GLU A 224 -0.47 -4.38 12.74
N THR A 225 -1.12 -3.33 13.23
CA THR A 225 -1.23 -3.08 14.68
C THR A 225 -2.14 -4.06 15.41
N ASN A 226 -3.11 -4.64 14.72
CA ASN A 226 -4.00 -5.66 15.28
C ASN A 226 -3.39 -7.07 15.20
N ALA A 227 -2.36 -7.26 14.39
CA ALA A 227 -1.62 -8.52 14.34
C ALA A 227 -0.66 -8.58 15.53
N ALA A 228 -0.89 -9.50 16.45
CA ALA A 228 -0.14 -9.69 17.71
C ALA A 228 1.39 -9.83 17.55
N ILE A 229 1.89 -9.94 16.32
CA ILE A 229 3.30 -10.09 15.97
C ILE A 229 4.04 -8.75 15.94
N TYR A 230 3.33 -7.64 15.68
CA TYR A 230 3.89 -6.29 15.54
C TYR A 230 3.23 -5.31 16.49
N SER A 231 3.32 -5.60 17.76
CA SER A 231 2.90 -4.67 18.82
C SER A 231 3.83 -3.46 18.95
N SER A 232 4.64 -3.16 17.91
CA SER A 232 5.49 -1.98 17.94
C SER A 232 4.63 -0.71 17.80
N PRO A 233 4.53 0.10 18.88
CA PRO A 233 3.86 1.40 18.80
C PRO A 233 4.45 2.30 17.71
N GLN A 234 5.74 2.12 17.39
CA GLN A 234 6.45 2.92 16.40
C GLN A 234 5.96 2.68 14.97
N LEU A 235 5.67 1.43 14.58
CA LEU A 235 5.12 1.15 13.25
C LEU A 235 3.74 1.80 13.08
N LYS A 236 2.90 1.73 14.14
CA LYS A 236 1.59 2.39 14.15
C LYS A 236 1.70 3.89 13.97
N ILE A 237 2.60 4.54 14.73
CA ILE A 237 2.85 5.98 14.67
C ILE A 237 3.38 6.35 13.29
N SER A 238 4.33 5.59 12.74
CA SER A 238 4.89 5.84 11.41
C SER A 238 3.84 5.81 10.31
N LEU A 239 2.99 4.79 10.30
CA LEU A 239 1.93 4.66 9.30
C LEU A 239 0.80 5.68 9.51
N GLN A 240 0.52 6.09 10.74
CA GLN A 240 -0.42 7.16 11.04
C GLN A 240 0.13 8.53 10.63
N ASN A 241 1.41 8.79 10.85
CA ASN A 241 2.07 10.04 10.45
C ASN A 241 2.19 10.18 8.92
N LEU A 242 2.27 9.06 8.19
CA LEU A 242 2.19 9.05 6.72
C LEU A 242 0.80 9.44 6.19
N ALA A 243 -0.22 9.34 7.01
CA ALA A 243 -1.60 9.66 6.65
C ALA A 243 -1.97 11.15 6.85
N LEU A 244 -1.12 11.95 7.49
CA LEU A 244 -1.26 13.42 7.67
C LEU A 244 -0.55 14.16 6.53
#